data_f15034e1885180cc99e5a64a0c10fbe2
#
_entry.id   f15034e1885180cc99e5a64a0c10fbe2
#
_cell.length_a   1.000
_cell.length_b   1.000
_cell.length_c   1.000
_cell.angle_alpha   90.00
_cell.angle_beta   90.00
_cell.angle_gamma   90.00
#
_symmetry.space_group_name_H-M   'P 1'
#
loop_
_entity.id
_entity.type
_entity.pdbx_description
1 polymer ?
#
loop_
_entity_poly.entity_id
_entity_poly.type
_entity_poly.pdbx_seq_one_letter_code
_entity_poly.pdbx_strand_id
1 'polypeptide(L)'
;MMAYSRLLPAAALLLAGLTSLTQPAEARSRHAERADVAQTVSATCDNQDFLSKQLAFENGGDKADTPVHICGHVLAVSPKAQRTRSGWHGYFYLAVTPTVSIRIVSGLDEMHAPAWPWVNKGDQVEVVGRYYYDSIRRQGVDWTHHGTGRSWHVPGYVTVNGTRYE
;
A
#
# COMPACT_ATOMS: atom_id res chain seq x y z
N MET A 1 -19.58 -21.66 -84.59
CA MET A 1 -20.55 -22.74 -84.30
C MET A 1 -20.83 -22.71 -82.80
N MET A 2 -22.02 -22.26 -82.48
CA MET A 2 -23.08 -22.90 -81.65
C MET A 2 -22.57 -23.44 -80.30
N ALA A 3 -23.16 -23.22 -79.17
CA ALA A 3 -24.54 -22.95 -78.86
C ALA A 3 -24.63 -22.32 -77.45
N TYR A 4 -25.71 -21.62 -77.25
CA TYR A 4 -26.25 -21.07 -76.00
C TYR A 4 -26.55 -22.15 -74.94
N SER A 5 -26.38 -21.79 -73.61
CA SER A 5 -27.43 -22.15 -72.70
C SER A 5 -27.37 -21.20 -71.46
N ARG A 6 -28.50 -20.58 -71.21
CA ARG A 6 -28.83 -19.73 -70.05
C ARG A 6 -29.26 -20.63 -68.90
N LEU A 7 -28.98 -20.22 -67.69
CA LEU A 7 -29.88 -20.41 -66.52
C LEU A 7 -29.63 -19.35 -65.44
N LEU A 8 -30.71 -18.80 -64.96
CA LEU A 8 -30.91 -17.68 -64.01
C LEU A 8 -30.94 -18.18 -62.57
N PRO A 9 -31.26 -17.32 -61.62
CA PRO A 9 -30.45 -17.13 -60.35
C PRO A 9 -31.16 -17.71 -59.13
N ALA A 10 -30.38 -18.01 -58.13
CA ALA A 10 -30.91 -18.26 -56.75
C ALA A 10 -30.51 -17.14 -55.81
N ALA A 11 -31.50 -16.40 -55.37
CA ALA A 11 -31.37 -15.42 -54.30
C ALA A 11 -31.20 -16.13 -52.97
N ALA A 12 -30.10 -15.90 -52.28
CA ALA A 12 -29.91 -16.31 -50.92
C ALA A 12 -30.08 -15.09 -49.97
N LEU A 13 -31.11 -15.13 -49.16
CA LEU A 13 -31.34 -14.17 -48.07
C LEU A 13 -30.26 -14.35 -47.01
N LEU A 14 -29.48 -13.29 -46.75
CA LEU A 14 -28.60 -13.17 -45.60
C LEU A 14 -29.42 -12.69 -44.39
N LEU A 15 -29.68 -13.58 -43.45
CA LEU A 15 -30.13 -13.22 -42.10
C LEU A 15 -28.92 -12.72 -41.35
N ALA A 16 -28.89 -11.41 -41.08
CA ALA A 16 -27.96 -10.79 -40.15
C ALA A 16 -28.36 -11.14 -38.70
N GLY A 17 -27.67 -12.11 -38.10
CA GLY A 17 -27.77 -12.40 -36.68
C GLY A 17 -27.02 -11.34 -35.86
N LEU A 18 -27.74 -10.48 -35.15
CA LEU A 18 -27.17 -9.64 -34.10
C LEU A 18 -26.75 -10.53 -32.92
N THR A 19 -25.46 -10.83 -32.84
CA THR A 19 -24.87 -11.39 -31.59
C THR A 19 -24.56 -10.25 -30.65
N SER A 20 -25.43 -10.03 -29.68
CA SER A 20 -25.16 -9.20 -28.49
C SER A 20 -24.02 -9.83 -27.70
N LEU A 21 -22.85 -9.17 -27.73
CA LEU A 21 -21.75 -9.46 -26.83
C LEU A 21 -22.10 -9.03 -25.41
N THR A 22 -22.70 -9.92 -24.64
CA THR A 22 -22.80 -9.76 -23.19
C THR A 22 -21.41 -10.00 -22.60
N GLN A 23 -20.73 -8.91 -22.25
CA GLN A 23 -19.50 -9.00 -21.45
C GLN A 23 -19.84 -9.52 -20.04
N PRO A 24 -19.12 -10.53 -19.55
CA PRO A 24 -19.39 -11.06 -18.22
C PRO A 24 -19.07 -10.01 -17.14
N ALA A 25 -20.02 -9.81 -16.24
CA ALA A 25 -19.91 -8.91 -15.09
C ALA A 25 -18.86 -9.33 -14.04
N GLU A 26 -18.21 -10.48 -14.23
CA GLU A 26 -17.23 -11.04 -13.29
C GLU A 26 -15.90 -10.28 -13.20
N ALA A 27 -15.51 -9.53 -14.25
CA ALA A 27 -14.24 -8.80 -14.23
C ALA A 27 -14.23 -7.61 -13.26
N ARG A 28 -15.39 -6.98 -13.01
CA ARG A 28 -15.51 -5.84 -12.08
C ARG A 28 -15.49 -6.25 -10.60
N SER A 29 -16.00 -7.43 -10.28
CA SER A 29 -16.03 -7.95 -8.91
C SER A 29 -14.61 -8.27 -8.38
N ARG A 30 -13.74 -8.85 -9.22
CA ARG A 30 -12.38 -9.25 -8.81
C ARG A 30 -11.44 -8.06 -8.53
N HIS A 31 -11.65 -6.91 -9.17
CA HIS A 31 -10.84 -5.71 -8.88
C HIS A 31 -11.27 -4.99 -7.60
N ALA A 32 -12.57 -4.99 -7.29
CA ALA A 32 -13.08 -4.43 -6.04
C ALA A 32 -12.65 -5.27 -4.82
N GLU A 33 -12.72 -6.59 -4.95
CA GLU A 33 -12.34 -7.54 -3.90
C GLU A 33 -10.82 -7.54 -3.60
N ARG A 34 -9.97 -7.33 -4.61
CA ARG A 34 -8.52 -7.17 -4.42
C ARG A 34 -8.11 -5.86 -3.75
N ALA A 35 -8.86 -4.77 -3.98
CA ALA A 35 -8.58 -3.49 -3.35
C ALA A 35 -8.92 -3.49 -1.85
N ASP A 36 -9.97 -4.22 -1.46
CA ASP A 36 -10.43 -4.28 -0.06
C ASP A 36 -9.55 -5.18 0.82
N VAL A 37 -9.06 -6.30 0.28
CA VAL A 37 -8.16 -7.23 1.01
C VAL A 37 -6.77 -6.62 1.22
N ALA A 38 -6.31 -5.70 0.36
CA ALA A 38 -4.99 -5.07 0.46
C ALA A 38 -4.89 -3.99 1.57
N GLN A 39 -6.01 -3.59 2.18
CA GLN A 39 -6.04 -2.49 3.16
C GLN A 39 -6.30 -2.94 4.61
N THR A 40 -6.36 -4.24 4.88
CA THR A 40 -6.46 -4.73 6.25
C THR A 40 -5.08 -4.88 6.88
N VAL A 41 -4.90 -4.27 8.04
CA VAL A 41 -3.69 -4.41 8.86
C VAL A 41 -3.95 -5.41 9.98
N SER A 42 -2.94 -6.16 10.41
CA SER A 42 -3.03 -7.05 11.56
C SER A 42 -3.45 -6.27 12.81
N ALA A 43 -4.31 -6.86 13.64
CA ALA A 43 -4.75 -6.26 14.91
C ALA A 43 -3.62 -6.18 15.96
N THR A 44 -2.56 -6.96 15.79
CA THR A 44 -1.37 -6.99 16.66
C THR A 44 -0.11 -6.89 15.81
N CYS A 45 1.01 -6.56 16.45
CA CYS A 45 2.31 -6.51 15.77
C CYS A 45 2.61 -7.80 15.01
N ASP A 46 2.92 -7.65 13.73
CA ASP A 46 3.29 -8.74 12.84
C ASP A 46 4.57 -8.40 12.06
N ASN A 47 5.70 -8.48 12.77
CA ASN A 47 7.01 -8.26 12.15
C ASN A 47 7.32 -9.31 11.08
N GLN A 48 6.74 -10.53 11.19
CA GLN A 48 6.98 -11.59 10.22
C GLN A 48 6.32 -11.27 8.87
N ASP A 49 5.09 -10.77 8.88
CA ASP A 49 4.41 -10.29 7.68
C ASP A 49 5.18 -9.14 7.01
N PHE A 50 5.63 -8.15 7.81
CA PHE A 50 6.46 -7.07 7.30
C PHE A 50 7.75 -7.57 6.63
N LEU A 51 8.50 -8.47 7.29
CA LEU A 51 9.75 -9.02 6.75
C LEU A 51 9.52 -9.80 5.45
N SER A 52 8.41 -10.52 5.36
CA SER A 52 8.03 -11.26 4.16
C SER A 52 7.73 -10.30 2.99
N LYS A 53 7.03 -9.20 3.24
CA LYS A 53 6.76 -8.14 2.26
C LYS A 53 8.06 -7.45 1.81
N GLN A 54 8.93 -7.09 2.76
CA GLN A 54 10.22 -6.47 2.47
C GLN A 54 11.06 -7.36 1.57
N LEU A 55 11.20 -8.63 1.90
CA LEU A 55 11.95 -9.61 1.11
C LEU A 55 11.37 -9.77 -0.30
N ALA A 56 10.05 -9.83 -0.43
CA ALA A 56 9.38 -9.91 -1.74
C ALA A 56 9.68 -8.68 -2.60
N PHE A 57 9.65 -7.48 -2.02
CA PHE A 57 9.96 -6.23 -2.72
C PHE A 57 11.43 -6.15 -3.13
N GLU A 58 12.35 -6.57 -2.27
CA GLU A 58 13.78 -6.63 -2.57
C GLU A 58 14.11 -7.61 -3.70
N ASN A 59 13.37 -8.70 -3.80
CA ASN A 59 13.47 -9.69 -4.88
C ASN A 59 12.70 -9.31 -6.17
N GLY A 60 12.22 -8.08 -6.29
CA GLY A 60 11.57 -7.58 -7.50
C GLY A 60 10.08 -7.89 -7.61
N GLY A 61 9.43 -8.28 -6.53
CA GLY A 61 7.97 -8.43 -6.46
C GLY A 61 7.20 -7.13 -6.65
N ASP A 62 5.88 -7.21 -6.68
CA ASP A 62 5.00 -6.04 -6.75
C ASP A 62 5.23 -5.13 -5.54
N LYS A 63 5.57 -3.86 -5.80
CA LYS A 63 5.96 -2.86 -4.80
C LYS A 63 4.82 -1.92 -4.44
N ALA A 64 3.61 -2.42 -4.42
CA ALA A 64 2.46 -1.63 -3.99
C ALA A 64 2.59 -1.22 -2.51
N ASP A 65 2.24 0.03 -2.22
CA ASP A 65 2.11 0.51 -0.84
C ASP A 65 1.19 -0.43 -0.04
N THR A 66 1.64 -0.87 1.12
CA THR A 66 0.93 -1.88 1.89
C THR A 66 0.85 -1.52 3.39
N PRO A 67 -0.28 -1.77 4.06
CA PRO A 67 -0.38 -1.55 5.50
C PRO A 67 0.49 -2.55 6.26
N VAL A 68 1.11 -2.06 7.33
CA VAL A 68 1.91 -2.86 8.25
C VAL A 68 1.63 -2.50 9.70
N HIS A 69 1.77 -3.47 10.59
CA HIS A 69 1.72 -3.32 12.03
C HIS A 69 2.98 -3.94 12.63
N ILE A 70 3.94 -3.12 12.99
CA ILE A 70 5.27 -3.55 13.42
C ILE A 70 5.62 -3.05 14.81
N CYS A 71 6.46 -3.80 15.50
CA CYS A 71 6.97 -3.43 16.82
C CYS A 71 8.49 -3.57 16.88
N GLY A 72 9.10 -2.85 17.83
CA GLY A 72 10.53 -2.96 18.06
C GLY A 72 11.07 -1.91 19.01
N HIS A 73 12.39 -1.74 18.97
CA HIS A 73 13.08 -0.72 19.74
C HIS A 73 13.63 0.38 18.83
N VAL A 74 13.61 1.60 19.30
CA VAL A 74 14.18 2.73 18.59
C VAL A 74 15.70 2.67 18.59
N LEU A 75 16.30 2.67 17.42
CA LEU A 75 17.77 2.69 17.26
C LEU A 75 18.34 4.10 17.22
N ALA A 76 17.65 5.00 16.53
CA ALA A 76 18.09 6.37 16.32
C ALA A 76 16.90 7.29 16.07
N VAL A 77 17.01 8.54 16.47
CA VAL A 77 16.00 9.58 16.30
C VAL A 77 16.65 10.80 15.64
N SER A 78 16.01 11.38 14.64
CA SER A 78 16.40 12.67 14.11
C SER A 78 16.14 13.76 15.17
N PRO A 79 17.13 14.51 15.62
CA PRO A 79 16.94 15.46 16.73
C PRO A 79 16.02 16.64 16.35
N LYS A 80 15.81 16.89 15.07
CA LYS A 80 14.99 17.99 14.57
C LYS A 80 13.95 17.46 13.59
N ALA A 81 12.74 18.02 13.69
CA ALA A 81 11.74 17.85 12.64
C ALA A 81 12.23 18.46 11.32
N GLN A 82 11.82 17.88 10.20
CA GLN A 82 12.16 18.37 8.86
C GLN A 82 10.88 18.79 8.14
N ARG A 83 10.93 19.93 7.47
CA ARG A 83 9.84 20.40 6.64
C ARG A 83 10.00 19.86 5.22
N THR A 84 8.96 19.21 4.72
CA THR A 84 8.83 18.73 3.35
C THR A 84 7.68 19.44 2.63
N ARG A 85 7.37 19.03 1.40
CA ARG A 85 6.18 19.54 0.69
C ARG A 85 4.87 19.18 1.41
N SER A 86 4.82 18.02 2.09
CA SER A 86 3.64 17.52 2.80
C SER A 86 3.58 17.94 4.28
N GLY A 87 4.43 18.87 4.74
CA GLY A 87 4.39 19.37 6.11
C GLY A 87 5.65 19.04 6.92
N TRP A 88 5.53 19.13 8.25
CA TRP A 88 6.59 18.80 9.19
C TRP A 88 6.62 17.31 9.52
N HIS A 89 7.81 16.71 9.49
CA HIS A 89 8.00 15.28 9.73
C HIS A 89 9.07 15.04 10.79
N GLY A 90 8.77 14.10 11.68
CA GLY A 90 9.72 13.46 12.57
C GLY A 90 10.22 12.16 11.98
N TYR A 91 11.48 11.80 12.22
CA TYR A 91 12.09 10.58 11.69
C TYR A 91 12.80 9.80 12.78
N PHE A 92 12.55 8.50 12.84
CA PHE A 92 13.32 7.58 13.67
C PHE A 92 13.50 6.23 12.98
N TYR A 93 14.44 5.43 13.47
CA TYR A 93 14.68 4.08 12.98
C TYR A 93 14.25 3.08 14.03
N LEU A 94 13.41 2.14 13.64
CA LEU A 94 12.87 1.06 14.46
C LEU A 94 13.58 -0.25 14.11
N ALA A 95 14.21 -0.92 15.07
CA ALA A 95 14.69 -2.29 14.92
C ALA A 95 13.51 -3.25 15.03
N VAL A 96 13.13 -3.87 13.93
CA VAL A 96 12.07 -4.92 13.91
C VAL A 96 12.65 -6.31 14.18
N THR A 97 13.97 -6.47 13.96
CA THR A 97 14.79 -7.60 14.41
C THR A 97 16.17 -7.09 14.81
N PRO A 98 17.05 -7.92 15.38
CA PRO A 98 18.44 -7.52 15.66
C PRO A 98 19.23 -7.04 14.44
N THR A 99 18.84 -7.46 13.24
CA THR A 99 19.58 -7.18 12.00
C THR A 99 18.81 -6.33 11.01
N VAL A 100 17.50 -6.14 11.19
CA VAL A 100 16.64 -5.38 10.28
C VAL A 100 16.05 -4.18 11.00
N SER A 101 16.26 -3.01 10.42
CA SER A 101 15.61 -1.77 10.87
C SER A 101 14.92 -1.07 9.73
N ILE A 102 13.88 -0.32 10.07
CA ILE A 102 13.10 0.45 9.11
C ILE A 102 12.95 1.91 9.58
N ARG A 103 12.96 2.84 8.64
CA ARG A 103 12.69 4.24 8.91
C ARG A 103 11.20 4.46 9.15
N ILE A 104 10.86 5.12 10.23
CA ILE A 104 9.51 5.59 10.53
C ILE A 104 9.43 7.08 10.25
N VAL A 105 8.36 7.51 9.60
CA VAL A 105 8.08 8.90 9.22
C VAL A 105 6.78 9.31 9.88
N SER A 106 6.84 10.25 10.81
CA SER A 106 5.67 10.76 11.52
C SER A 106 5.29 12.14 10.99
N GLY A 107 4.08 12.29 10.48
CA GLY A 107 3.51 13.55 10.00
C GLY A 107 3.06 14.41 11.19
N LEU A 108 3.93 15.31 11.66
CA LEU A 108 3.73 16.03 12.91
C LEU A 108 2.57 17.03 12.89
N ASP A 109 2.22 17.52 11.70
CA ASP A 109 1.08 18.45 11.53
C ASP A 109 -0.28 17.72 11.60
N GLU A 110 -0.28 16.40 11.50
CA GLU A 110 -1.47 15.56 11.43
C GLU A 110 -1.63 14.63 12.63
N MET A 111 -0.67 14.69 13.60
CA MET A 111 -0.64 13.87 14.80
C MET A 111 -0.97 14.67 16.05
N HIS A 112 -1.73 14.09 16.97
CA HIS A 112 -1.86 14.56 18.34
C HIS A 112 -0.67 14.07 19.17
N ALA A 113 0.43 14.81 19.15
CA ALA A 113 1.64 14.46 19.85
C ALA A 113 2.31 15.73 20.46
N PRO A 114 3.18 15.59 21.48
CA PRO A 114 4.00 16.69 21.96
C PRO A 114 4.95 17.23 20.90
N ALA A 115 5.68 18.30 21.21
CA ALA A 115 6.73 18.79 20.33
C ALA A 115 7.79 17.71 20.07
N TRP A 116 8.26 17.63 18.82
CA TRP A 116 9.30 16.68 18.42
C TRP A 116 10.65 16.99 19.07
N PRO A 117 11.44 16.01 19.53
CA PRO A 117 11.16 14.57 19.51
C PRO A 117 10.36 14.11 20.76
N TRP A 118 9.32 13.31 20.55
CA TRP A 118 8.53 12.66 21.59
C TRP A 118 8.86 11.16 21.72
N VAL A 119 9.87 10.69 20.99
CA VAL A 119 10.43 9.35 21.00
C VAL A 119 11.95 9.43 21.24
N ASN A 120 12.52 8.47 21.95
CA ASN A 120 13.94 8.43 22.29
C ASN A 120 14.55 7.08 21.86
N LYS A 121 15.87 7.06 21.69
CA LYS A 121 16.61 5.82 21.47
C LYS A 121 16.38 4.85 22.65
N GLY A 122 16.07 3.60 22.33
CA GLY A 122 15.80 2.54 23.30
C GLY A 122 14.32 2.37 23.64
N ASP A 123 13.45 3.33 23.28
CA ASP A 123 12.02 3.21 23.53
C ASP A 123 11.43 1.98 22.82
N GLN A 124 10.46 1.35 23.48
CA GLN A 124 9.60 0.33 22.91
C GLN A 124 8.54 1.01 22.05
N VAL A 125 8.43 0.61 20.78
CA VAL A 125 7.52 1.26 19.84
C VAL A 125 6.72 0.24 19.05
N GLU A 126 5.45 0.55 18.89
CA GLU A 126 4.51 -0.10 18.00
C GLU A 126 4.04 0.90 16.95
N VAL A 127 4.03 0.50 15.68
CA VAL A 127 3.69 1.37 14.56
C VAL A 127 2.68 0.69 13.65
N VAL A 128 1.58 1.37 13.39
CA VAL A 128 0.69 1.08 12.26
C VAL A 128 0.85 2.19 11.23
N GLY A 129 1.07 1.81 9.98
CA GLY A 129 1.24 2.78 8.89
C GLY A 129 1.37 2.12 7.53
N ARG A 130 1.76 2.93 6.56
CA ARG A 130 1.98 2.52 5.17
C ARG A 130 3.44 2.19 4.94
N TYR A 131 3.74 0.94 4.61
CA TYR A 131 5.06 0.56 4.12
C TYR A 131 5.19 0.90 2.65
N TYR A 132 6.20 1.70 2.32
CA TYR A 132 6.59 2.03 0.95
C TYR A 132 8.01 1.55 0.66
N TYR A 133 8.25 1.15 -0.59
CA TYR A 133 9.54 0.65 -1.05
C TYR A 133 9.89 1.19 -2.44
N ASP A 134 10.80 2.15 -2.50
CA ASP A 134 11.41 2.62 -3.76
C ASP A 134 12.71 1.84 -4.08
N SER A 135 13.50 1.56 -3.03
CA SER A 135 14.74 0.78 -3.08
C SER A 135 15.17 0.40 -1.66
N ILE A 136 16.19 -0.47 -1.52
CA ILE A 136 16.77 -0.86 -0.22
C ILE A 136 17.12 0.37 0.66
N ARG A 137 17.58 1.46 0.06
CA ARG A 137 17.94 2.69 0.80
C ARG A 137 16.80 3.70 0.90
N ARG A 138 15.71 3.49 0.19
CA ARG A 138 14.56 4.38 0.10
C ARG A 138 13.28 3.62 0.38
N GLN A 139 13.14 3.19 1.61
CA GLN A 139 11.98 2.51 2.15
C GLN A 139 11.68 3.03 3.54
N GLY A 140 10.46 2.84 3.99
CA GLY A 140 10.01 3.30 5.29
C GLY A 140 8.55 3.01 5.55
N VAL A 141 8.13 3.38 6.74
CA VAL A 141 6.71 3.39 7.12
C VAL A 141 6.30 4.83 7.38
N ASP A 142 5.34 5.31 6.62
CA ASP A 142 4.69 6.62 6.77
C ASP A 142 3.18 6.47 7.02
N TRP A 143 2.40 7.55 6.92
CA TRP A 143 0.98 7.56 7.30
C TRP A 143 0.74 6.96 8.69
N THR A 144 1.61 7.35 9.64
CA THR A 144 1.57 6.91 11.04
C THR A 144 0.69 7.84 11.90
N HIS A 145 -0.38 8.36 11.34
CA HIS A 145 -1.35 9.26 11.97
C HIS A 145 -2.77 8.77 11.66
N HIS A 146 -3.75 9.22 12.46
CA HIS A 146 -5.14 8.79 12.33
C HIS A 146 -5.79 9.20 11.01
N GLY A 147 -5.35 10.31 10.42
CA GLY A 147 -5.89 10.83 9.18
C GLY A 147 -5.76 9.84 8.03
N THR A 148 -6.80 9.80 7.20
CA THR A 148 -6.82 9.04 5.96
C THR A 148 -6.91 9.98 4.77
N GLY A 149 -6.48 9.52 3.59
CA GLY A 149 -6.51 10.30 2.37
C GLY A 149 -7.23 9.59 1.24
N ARG A 150 -7.34 10.26 0.10
CA ARG A 150 -7.98 9.68 -1.09
C ARG A 150 -7.30 8.40 -1.57
N SER A 151 -5.98 8.29 -1.39
CA SER A 151 -5.17 7.16 -1.84
C SER A 151 -4.79 6.19 -0.72
N TRP A 152 -5.06 6.55 0.54
CA TRP A 152 -4.73 5.73 1.69
C TRP A 152 -5.86 5.78 2.73
N HIS A 153 -6.40 4.62 3.10
CA HIS A 153 -7.62 4.52 3.92
C HIS A 153 -7.40 3.83 5.27
N VAL A 154 -6.18 3.39 5.55
CA VAL A 154 -5.85 2.73 6.83
C VAL A 154 -5.35 3.79 7.82
N PRO A 155 -6.08 4.04 8.92
CA PRO A 155 -5.60 4.91 9.98
C PRO A 155 -4.32 4.34 10.60
N GLY A 156 -3.32 5.21 10.76
CA GLY A 156 -2.06 4.84 11.38
C GLY A 156 -1.90 5.41 12.79
N TYR A 157 -0.87 4.96 13.48
CA TYR A 157 -0.47 5.49 14.79
C TYR A 157 0.95 5.07 15.16
N VAL A 158 1.49 5.71 16.19
CA VAL A 158 2.72 5.27 16.87
C VAL A 158 2.43 5.18 18.35
N THR A 159 2.68 4.02 18.96
CA THR A 159 2.65 3.84 20.41
C THR A 159 4.07 3.80 20.92
N VAL A 160 4.43 4.67 21.86
CA VAL A 160 5.76 4.72 22.49
C VAL A 160 5.62 4.44 23.98
N ASN A 161 6.24 3.36 24.45
CA ASN A 161 6.19 2.91 25.85
C ASN A 161 4.73 2.87 26.40
N GLY A 162 3.78 2.44 25.57
CA GLY A 162 2.36 2.35 25.92
C GLY A 162 1.55 3.64 25.70
N THR A 163 2.16 4.77 25.34
CA THR A 163 1.46 6.01 25.00
C THR A 163 1.27 6.11 23.48
N ARG A 164 0.03 6.23 23.03
CA ARG A 164 -0.34 6.32 21.62
C ARG A 164 -0.38 7.75 21.14
N TYR A 165 0.20 7.98 19.96
CA TYR A 165 0.19 9.21 19.17
C TYR A 165 -0.39 8.92 17.78
N GLU A 166 -1.39 9.69 17.36
CA GLU A 166 -2.12 9.46 16.09
C GLU A 166 -2.70 10.75 15.52
#